data_bac215edb06bbfe2f86aab92f23c36a1
#
_entry.id   bac215edb06bbfe2f86aab92f23c36a1
#
_cell.length_a   1.000
_cell.length_b   1.000
_cell.length_c   1.000
_cell.angle_alpha   90.00
_cell.angle_beta   90.00
_cell.angle_gamma   90.00
#
_symmetry.space_group_name_H-M   'P 1'
#
loop_
_entity.id
_entity.type
_entity.pdbx_description
1 polymer ?
#
loop_
_entity_poly.entity_id
_entity_poly.type
_entity_poly.pdbx_seq_one_letter_code
_entity_poly.pdbx_strand_id
1 'polypeptide(L)'
;MPDYKSVVVSTTDKKKNKKKKKENAALAIVKGLIPWKGDSVGEIIRKIVFLVSIVALCVAVLIIIDKYMFEPERQRNEYQSSILQLGNHEPTAEEIAELPEKAINTEYAPFYAINNDFVGWLSIKGINVNYPVVQGKNNTDYLEKDFYGNYSKNGTIFADYENEFKNTGETSANTILYGHNLRTENFFAEITEYRRVDLDKSLEFLKKHPVIEFNTLYEKAKYKIFSVMLINTREEYGDVFNYPAILNFANRDEFNYFTSECLDRSEFFTGVDMKYGDKFLTLSTCEFEVGLYDMRIVVVARKVRDGESDSFTDEQIKSFKRNPDTKQCRTIRELYYYGKEWSGRYWNPAWIEGFKKDSSFKTESSD
;
A
#
# COMPACT_ATOMS: atom_id res chain seq x y z
N MET A 1 -27.00 -78.35 -35.95
CA MET A 1 -26.98 -77.14 -35.15
C MET A 1 -25.69 -77.17 -34.36
N PRO A 2 -24.69 -76.29 -34.64
CA PRO A 2 -23.43 -76.23 -33.88
C PRO A 2 -23.59 -75.37 -32.66
N ASP A 3 -23.08 -75.89 -31.54
CA ASP A 3 -23.01 -75.32 -30.19
C ASP A 3 -22.07 -74.07 -30.15
N TYR A 4 -22.65 -72.93 -29.80
CA TYR A 4 -21.84 -71.71 -29.56
C TYR A 4 -21.44 -71.72 -28.07
N LYS A 5 -20.21 -72.16 -27.77
CA LYS A 5 -19.54 -71.86 -26.51
C LYS A 5 -19.04 -70.37 -26.51
N SER A 6 -19.77 -69.56 -25.83
CA SER A 6 -19.36 -68.21 -25.55
C SER A 6 -18.07 -68.16 -24.71
N VAL A 7 -16.97 -67.73 -25.28
CA VAL A 7 -15.73 -67.43 -24.56
C VAL A 7 -15.91 -66.11 -23.79
N VAL A 8 -16.28 -66.20 -22.52
CA VAL A 8 -16.24 -65.08 -21.60
C VAL A 8 -14.76 -64.81 -21.28
N VAL A 9 -14.14 -63.92 -22.01
CA VAL A 9 -12.80 -63.39 -21.62
C VAL A 9 -12.98 -62.48 -20.46
N SER A 10 -12.60 -62.97 -19.27
CA SER A 10 -12.65 -62.28 -17.98
C SER A 10 -11.88 -60.95 -18.02
N THR A 11 -12.61 -59.86 -17.89
CA THR A 11 -12.07 -58.50 -17.76
C THR A 11 -11.25 -58.27 -16.48
N THR A 12 -11.30 -59.23 -15.55
CA THR A 12 -10.54 -59.26 -14.27
C THR A 12 -9.08 -59.57 -14.48
N ASP A 13 -8.69 -60.41 -15.45
CA ASP A 13 -7.28 -60.76 -15.69
C ASP A 13 -6.49 -59.63 -16.37
N LYS A 14 -7.15 -58.86 -17.21
CA LYS A 14 -6.54 -57.68 -17.83
C LYS A 14 -6.27 -56.56 -16.79
N LYS A 15 -7.14 -56.37 -15.78
CA LYS A 15 -6.92 -55.43 -14.68
C LYS A 15 -5.81 -55.86 -13.73
N LYS A 16 -5.74 -57.17 -13.38
CA LYS A 16 -4.65 -57.75 -12.54
C LYS A 16 -3.30 -57.65 -13.21
N ASN A 17 -3.19 -57.91 -14.51
CA ASN A 17 -1.95 -57.84 -15.24
C ASN A 17 -1.50 -56.37 -15.43
N LYS A 18 -2.41 -55.42 -15.62
CA LYS A 18 -2.08 -53.97 -15.65
C LYS A 18 -1.58 -53.44 -14.32
N LYS A 19 -2.17 -53.92 -13.20
CA LYS A 19 -1.79 -53.57 -11.83
C LYS A 19 -0.40 -54.14 -11.51
N LYS A 20 -0.14 -55.43 -11.78
CA LYS A 20 1.18 -56.05 -11.64
C LYS A 20 2.30 -55.37 -12.49
N LYS A 21 1.97 -54.97 -13.71
CA LYS A 21 2.91 -54.28 -14.60
C LYS A 21 3.25 -52.85 -14.09
N LYS A 22 2.27 -52.14 -13.47
CA LYS A 22 2.50 -50.85 -12.82
C LYS A 22 3.29 -50.97 -11.53
N GLU A 23 3.02 -52.02 -10.71
CA GLU A 23 3.78 -52.29 -9.47
C GLU A 23 5.24 -52.65 -9.77
N ASN A 24 5.50 -53.44 -10.82
CA ASN A 24 6.84 -53.77 -11.24
C ASN A 24 7.61 -52.58 -11.80
N ALA A 25 6.93 -51.66 -12.52
CA ALA A 25 7.52 -50.41 -13.02
C ALA A 25 7.86 -49.44 -11.87
N ALA A 26 6.96 -49.31 -10.88
CA ALA A 26 7.23 -48.47 -9.71
C ALA A 26 8.41 -49.04 -8.87
N LEU A 27 8.47 -50.36 -8.68
CA LEU A 27 9.60 -50.98 -7.99
C LEU A 27 10.93 -50.80 -8.74
N ALA A 28 10.91 -50.84 -10.07
CA ALA A 28 12.12 -50.59 -10.89
C ALA A 28 12.61 -49.15 -10.74
N ILE A 29 11.69 -48.16 -10.68
CA ILE A 29 12.02 -46.74 -10.43
C ILE A 29 12.64 -46.59 -9.04
N VAL A 30 12.04 -47.17 -8.01
CA VAL A 30 12.54 -47.13 -6.64
C VAL A 30 13.94 -47.74 -6.55
N LYS A 31 14.16 -48.92 -7.16
CA LYS A 31 15.49 -49.57 -7.21
C LYS A 31 16.53 -48.75 -7.99
N GLY A 32 16.10 -47.93 -8.93
CA GLY A 32 16.98 -46.99 -9.64
C GLY A 32 17.42 -45.79 -8.81
N LEU A 33 16.63 -45.41 -7.79
CA LEU A 33 16.88 -44.23 -6.99
C LEU A 33 17.54 -44.49 -5.64
N ILE A 34 17.22 -45.62 -4.99
CA ILE A 34 17.80 -45.98 -3.69
C ILE A 34 18.80 -47.13 -3.81
N PRO A 35 19.83 -47.18 -2.94
CA PRO A 35 20.76 -48.32 -2.88
C PRO A 35 20.02 -49.63 -2.67
N TRP A 36 20.32 -50.64 -3.48
CA TRP A 36 19.65 -51.93 -3.45
C TRP A 36 20.61 -53.13 -3.40
N LYS A 37 20.17 -54.25 -2.90
CA LYS A 37 20.98 -55.45 -2.85
C LYS A 37 21.32 -55.93 -4.27
N GLY A 38 22.61 -55.94 -4.58
CA GLY A 38 23.16 -56.28 -5.92
C GLY A 38 23.71 -55.13 -6.72
N ASP A 39 23.61 -53.88 -6.21
CA ASP A 39 24.28 -52.72 -6.82
C ASP A 39 25.79 -52.83 -6.66
N SER A 40 26.53 -52.36 -7.66
CA SER A 40 27.97 -52.13 -7.54
C SER A 40 28.28 -50.98 -6.58
N VAL A 41 29.51 -50.94 -6.04
CA VAL A 41 29.94 -49.85 -5.16
C VAL A 41 29.76 -48.47 -5.81
N GLY A 42 30.06 -48.36 -7.10
CA GLY A 42 29.88 -47.10 -7.85
C GLY A 42 28.40 -46.68 -7.99
N GLU A 43 27.49 -47.65 -8.15
CA GLU A 43 26.04 -47.37 -8.19
C GLU A 43 25.51 -46.98 -6.82
N ILE A 44 25.97 -47.61 -5.75
CA ILE A 44 25.60 -47.22 -4.38
C ILE A 44 25.99 -45.76 -4.12
N ILE A 45 27.24 -45.41 -4.42
CA ILE A 45 27.77 -44.04 -4.24
C ILE A 45 26.94 -43.05 -5.06
N ARG A 46 26.67 -43.35 -6.33
CA ARG A 46 25.85 -42.48 -7.20
C ARG A 46 24.44 -42.25 -6.64
N LYS A 47 23.78 -43.29 -6.15
CA LYS A 47 22.42 -43.21 -5.57
C LYS A 47 22.42 -42.44 -4.25
N ILE A 48 23.46 -42.62 -3.40
CA ILE A 48 23.59 -41.87 -2.16
C ILE A 48 23.78 -40.38 -2.47
N VAL A 49 24.72 -40.05 -3.38
CA VAL A 49 24.93 -38.63 -3.80
C VAL A 49 23.67 -38.02 -4.35
N PHE A 50 22.91 -38.78 -5.16
CA PHE A 50 21.63 -38.29 -5.70
C PHE A 50 20.58 -38.03 -4.59
N LEU A 51 20.43 -38.92 -3.62
CA LEU A 51 19.52 -38.74 -2.49
C LEU A 51 19.93 -37.55 -1.61
N VAL A 52 21.23 -37.43 -1.32
CA VAL A 52 21.75 -36.27 -0.58
C VAL A 52 21.47 -34.98 -1.32
N SER A 53 21.63 -34.94 -2.67
CA SER A 53 21.33 -33.78 -3.47
C SER A 53 19.84 -33.41 -3.46
N ILE A 54 18.94 -34.41 -3.48
CA ILE A 54 17.48 -34.16 -3.33
C ILE A 54 17.17 -33.58 -1.96
N VAL A 55 17.73 -34.15 -0.88
CA VAL A 55 17.52 -33.64 0.47
C VAL A 55 18.04 -32.18 0.58
N ALA A 56 19.24 -31.93 0.06
CA ALA A 56 19.81 -30.58 0.04
C ALA A 56 18.92 -29.59 -0.74
N LEU A 57 18.38 -30.02 -1.90
CA LEU A 57 17.44 -29.22 -2.68
C LEU A 57 16.16 -28.94 -1.91
N CYS A 58 15.57 -29.95 -1.27
CA CYS A 58 14.35 -29.78 -0.46
C CYS A 58 14.60 -28.82 0.71
N VAL A 59 15.73 -28.94 1.41
CA VAL A 59 16.12 -28.04 2.51
C VAL A 59 16.29 -26.61 1.97
N ALA A 60 16.99 -26.43 0.84
CA ALA A 60 17.14 -25.12 0.23
C ALA A 60 15.79 -24.50 -0.16
N VAL A 61 14.87 -25.28 -0.73
CA VAL A 61 13.52 -24.83 -1.08
C VAL A 61 12.73 -24.42 0.19
N LEU A 62 12.83 -25.23 1.27
CA LEU A 62 12.16 -24.90 2.54
C LEU A 62 12.73 -23.61 3.14
N ILE A 63 14.05 -23.40 3.12
CA ILE A 63 14.68 -22.16 3.58
C ILE A 63 14.21 -20.95 2.74
N ILE A 64 14.12 -21.12 1.42
CA ILE A 64 13.61 -20.07 0.53
C ILE A 64 12.16 -19.73 0.86
N ILE A 65 11.31 -20.75 1.02
CA ILE A 65 9.89 -20.57 1.38
C ILE A 65 9.79 -19.86 2.75
N ASP A 66 10.51 -20.30 3.75
CA ASP A 66 10.52 -19.67 5.07
C ASP A 66 10.94 -18.20 4.98
N LYS A 67 12.08 -17.93 4.33
CA LYS A 67 12.64 -16.58 4.20
C LYS A 67 11.76 -15.60 3.41
N TYR A 68 11.07 -16.07 2.36
CA TYR A 68 10.31 -15.19 1.48
C TYR A 68 8.80 -15.16 1.76
N MET A 69 8.26 -16.19 2.43
CA MET A 69 6.83 -16.27 2.73
C MET A 69 6.51 -16.07 4.22
N PHE A 70 7.23 -16.74 5.12
CA PHE A 70 6.87 -16.75 6.53
C PHE A 70 7.63 -15.73 7.39
N GLU A 71 8.92 -15.48 7.09
CA GLU A 71 9.70 -14.51 7.87
C GLU A 71 9.15 -13.08 7.79
N PRO A 72 8.75 -12.55 6.61
CA PRO A 72 8.13 -11.23 6.53
C PRO A 72 6.82 -11.12 7.32
N GLU A 73 5.99 -12.18 7.30
CA GLU A 73 4.74 -12.21 8.06
C GLU A 73 4.99 -12.26 9.57
N ARG A 74 5.98 -13.04 10.03
CA ARG A 74 6.38 -13.06 11.45
C ARG A 74 6.86 -11.69 11.90
N GLN A 75 7.76 -11.05 11.16
CA GLN A 75 8.27 -9.71 11.48
C GLN A 75 7.14 -8.67 11.52
N ARG A 76 6.18 -8.77 10.60
CA ARG A 76 4.97 -7.94 10.62
C ARG A 76 4.20 -8.10 11.92
N ASN A 77 3.89 -9.35 12.26
CA ASN A 77 3.06 -9.66 13.41
C ASN A 77 3.76 -9.26 14.72
N GLU A 78 5.07 -9.44 14.80
CA GLU A 78 5.89 -9.00 15.94
C GLU A 78 5.88 -7.48 16.08
N TYR A 79 6.12 -6.75 14.98
CA TYR A 79 6.07 -5.28 14.98
C TYR A 79 4.67 -4.76 15.36
N GLN A 80 3.61 -5.27 14.74
CA GLN A 80 2.24 -4.87 15.07
C GLN A 80 1.90 -5.21 16.53
N SER A 81 2.31 -6.37 17.02
CA SER A 81 2.08 -6.75 18.42
C SER A 81 2.79 -5.83 19.39
N SER A 82 4.05 -5.43 19.11
CA SER A 82 4.80 -4.51 19.95
C SER A 82 4.18 -3.11 19.99
N ILE A 83 3.73 -2.61 18.83
CA ILE A 83 3.03 -1.32 18.71
C ILE A 83 1.68 -1.36 19.44
N LEU A 84 0.92 -2.46 19.31
CA LEU A 84 -0.35 -2.64 20.04
C LEU A 84 -0.16 -2.73 21.55
N GLN A 85 0.88 -3.44 22.01
CA GLN A 85 1.20 -3.50 23.44
C GLN A 85 1.54 -2.12 23.98
N LEU A 86 2.30 -1.32 23.25
CA LEU A 86 2.61 0.05 23.62
C LEU A 86 1.35 0.94 23.64
N GLY A 87 0.45 0.76 22.66
CA GLY A 87 -0.83 1.47 22.62
C GLY A 87 -1.81 1.09 23.73
N ASN A 88 -1.63 -0.07 24.37
CA ASN A 88 -2.41 -0.50 25.52
C ASN A 88 -1.74 -0.13 26.86
N HIS A 89 -0.53 0.43 26.83
CA HIS A 89 0.14 0.94 28.02
C HIS A 89 -0.51 2.24 28.48
N GLU A 90 -0.96 2.29 29.73
CA GLU A 90 -1.45 3.54 30.32
C GLU A 90 -0.26 4.47 30.59
N PRO A 91 -0.28 5.72 30.09
CA PRO A 91 0.81 6.66 30.28
C PRO A 91 1.12 6.91 31.75
N THR A 92 2.39 6.85 32.12
CA THR A 92 2.84 7.26 33.44
C THR A 92 2.93 8.78 33.54
N ALA A 93 2.99 9.29 34.77
CA ALA A 93 3.16 10.73 35.02
C ALA A 93 4.50 11.25 34.48
N GLU A 94 5.54 10.41 34.51
CA GLU A 94 6.87 10.72 34.00
C GLU A 94 6.83 10.83 32.44
N GLU A 95 6.20 9.88 31.75
CA GLU A 95 6.04 9.89 30.28
C GLU A 95 5.22 11.10 29.82
N ILE A 96 4.14 11.44 30.57
CA ILE A 96 3.33 12.64 30.26
C ILE A 96 4.16 13.91 30.43
N ALA A 97 5.04 13.96 31.44
CA ALA A 97 5.90 15.13 31.67
C ALA A 97 6.97 15.34 30.58
N GLU A 98 7.32 14.30 29.83
CA GLU A 98 8.24 14.38 28.69
C GLU A 98 7.58 14.93 27.42
N LEU A 99 6.25 14.94 27.36
CA LEU A 99 5.54 15.46 26.19
C LEU A 99 5.87 16.95 25.94
N PRO A 100 5.90 17.37 24.66
CA PRO A 100 6.07 18.78 24.32
C PRO A 100 5.00 19.66 24.96
N GLU A 101 5.36 20.91 25.25
CA GLU A 101 4.41 21.89 25.78
C GLU A 101 3.15 21.96 24.90
N LYS A 102 1.97 21.96 25.53
CA LYS A 102 0.65 22.01 24.89
C LYS A 102 0.24 20.73 24.12
N ALA A 103 0.95 19.63 24.26
CA ALA A 103 0.43 18.36 23.81
C ALA A 103 -0.88 18.05 24.57
N ILE A 104 -1.93 17.70 23.83
CA ILE A 104 -3.26 17.41 24.40
C ILE A 104 -3.57 15.91 24.39
N ASN A 105 -2.94 15.16 23.49
CA ASN A 105 -3.16 13.73 23.34
C ASN A 105 -2.17 12.94 24.19
N THR A 106 -2.40 12.93 25.52
CA THR A 106 -1.50 12.30 26.48
C THR A 106 -1.41 10.78 26.34
N GLU A 107 -2.37 10.14 25.67
CA GLU A 107 -2.32 8.72 25.34
C GLU A 107 -1.12 8.34 24.45
N TYR A 108 -0.49 9.32 23.82
CA TYR A 108 0.71 9.11 22.98
C TYR A 108 2.03 9.30 23.74
N ALA A 109 1.99 9.61 25.03
CA ALA A 109 3.19 9.81 25.85
C ALA A 109 4.15 8.61 25.81
N PRO A 110 3.70 7.33 25.89
CA PRO A 110 4.61 6.18 25.79
C PRO A 110 5.33 6.09 24.46
N PHE A 111 4.69 6.52 23.37
CA PHE A 111 5.31 6.54 22.04
C PHE A 111 6.36 7.65 21.94
N TYR A 112 6.04 8.83 22.46
CA TYR A 112 6.97 9.97 22.45
C TYR A 112 8.19 9.71 23.36
N ALA A 113 8.01 9.08 24.51
CA ALA A 113 9.10 8.71 25.41
C ALA A 113 10.09 7.70 24.77
N ILE A 114 9.59 6.80 23.89
CA ILE A 114 10.44 5.86 23.14
C ILE A 114 11.14 6.55 21.97
N ASN A 115 10.42 7.41 21.26
CA ASN A 115 10.94 8.08 20.06
C ASN A 115 10.43 9.53 20.01
N ASN A 116 11.30 10.48 20.30
CA ASN A 116 10.96 11.90 20.30
C ASN A 116 10.66 12.48 18.90
N ASP A 117 10.94 11.71 17.83
CA ASP A 117 10.53 12.03 16.46
C ASP A 117 9.05 11.68 16.19
N PHE A 118 8.34 11.11 17.18
CA PHE A 118 6.92 10.80 17.06
C PHE A 118 6.09 12.08 16.93
N VAL A 119 5.26 12.17 15.89
CA VAL A 119 4.40 13.34 15.61
C VAL A 119 2.91 13.01 15.67
N GLY A 120 2.52 11.75 15.57
CA GLY A 120 1.11 11.38 15.62
C GLY A 120 0.83 9.92 15.23
N TRP A 121 -0.45 9.62 15.09
CA TRP A 121 -0.98 8.30 14.82
C TRP A 121 -1.90 8.33 13.61
N LEU A 122 -1.61 7.51 12.60
CA LEU A 122 -2.40 7.35 11.39
C LEU A 122 -3.24 6.09 11.47
N SER A 123 -4.54 6.20 11.20
CA SER A 123 -5.41 5.05 11.06
C SER A 123 -6.45 5.21 9.96
N ILE A 124 -6.82 4.08 9.35
CA ILE A 124 -7.94 3.99 8.40
C ILE A 124 -8.81 2.81 8.82
N LYS A 125 -10.05 3.10 9.17
CA LYS A 125 -10.96 2.07 9.69
C LYS A 125 -11.21 0.96 8.66
N GLY A 126 -11.01 -0.28 9.10
CA GLY A 126 -11.34 -1.49 8.32
C GLY A 126 -10.23 -2.00 7.41
N ILE A 127 -9.04 -1.41 7.50
CA ILE A 127 -7.80 -1.89 6.88
C ILE A 127 -6.65 -1.85 7.88
N ASN A 128 -5.51 -2.48 7.53
CA ASN A 128 -4.36 -2.58 8.45
C ASN A 128 -3.48 -1.30 8.48
N VAL A 129 -4.02 -0.15 8.14
CA VAL A 129 -3.34 1.13 8.33
C VAL A 129 -3.68 1.62 9.73
N ASN A 130 -2.78 1.36 10.68
CA ASN A 130 -2.90 1.74 12.09
C ASN A 130 -1.50 1.80 12.71
N TYR A 131 -0.82 2.94 12.53
CA TYR A 131 0.61 3.07 12.77
C TYR A 131 1.00 4.40 13.42
N PRO A 132 2.07 4.39 14.25
CA PRO A 132 2.74 5.62 14.66
C PRO A 132 3.37 6.29 13.44
N VAL A 133 3.37 7.61 13.45
CA VAL A 133 4.03 8.46 12.45
C VAL A 133 5.15 9.23 13.12
N VAL A 134 6.32 9.23 12.49
CA VAL A 134 7.50 9.95 12.92
C VAL A 134 7.87 11.04 11.93
N GLN A 135 8.72 11.98 12.34
CA GLN A 135 9.30 12.99 11.45
C GLN A 135 10.82 13.05 11.65
N GLY A 136 11.57 12.65 10.63
CA GLY A 136 13.03 12.74 10.64
C GLY A 136 13.55 14.13 10.26
N LYS A 137 14.86 14.25 10.20
CA LYS A 137 15.54 15.49 9.77
C LYS A 137 15.58 15.66 8.24
N ASN A 138 15.20 14.64 7.51
CA ASN A 138 15.10 14.58 6.06
C ASN A 138 14.14 13.45 5.66
N ASN A 139 13.78 13.36 4.36
CA ASN A 139 12.86 12.35 3.84
C ASN A 139 13.51 10.98 3.58
N THR A 140 14.71 10.71 4.12
CA THR A 140 15.40 9.42 3.98
C THR A 140 15.67 8.71 5.31
N ASP A 141 15.64 9.43 6.44
CA ASP A 141 15.99 8.90 7.76
C ASP A 141 15.20 7.65 8.14
N TYR A 142 13.89 7.66 7.87
CA TYR A 142 12.96 6.58 8.24
C TYR A 142 12.61 5.63 7.09
N LEU A 143 13.30 5.73 5.96
CA LEU A 143 13.15 4.72 4.90
C LEU A 143 13.67 3.35 5.31
N GLU A 144 14.70 3.30 6.16
CA GLU A 144 15.33 2.05 6.63
C GLU A 144 15.49 2.00 8.17
N LYS A 145 14.61 2.70 8.90
CA LYS A 145 14.53 2.64 10.37
C LYS A 145 13.12 2.28 10.81
N ASP A 146 13.00 1.38 11.79
CA ASP A 146 11.74 1.13 12.48
C ASP A 146 11.42 2.26 13.48
N PHE A 147 10.26 2.16 14.11
CA PHE A 147 9.81 3.13 15.13
C PHE A 147 10.77 3.23 16.31
N TYR A 148 11.48 2.16 16.65
CA TYR A 148 12.43 2.10 17.77
C TYR A 148 13.83 2.61 17.40
N GLY A 149 14.03 3.09 16.17
CA GLY A 149 15.32 3.59 15.67
C GLY A 149 16.28 2.50 15.17
N ASN A 150 15.87 1.23 15.16
CA ASN A 150 16.69 0.14 14.65
C ASN A 150 16.66 0.08 13.13
N TYR A 151 17.70 -0.49 12.53
CA TYR A 151 17.70 -0.75 11.09
C TYR A 151 16.56 -1.71 10.71
N SER A 152 15.74 -1.30 9.78
CA SER A 152 14.65 -2.09 9.22
C SER A 152 14.44 -1.73 7.76
N LYS A 153 14.54 -2.71 6.86
CA LYS A 153 14.21 -2.52 5.43
C LYS A 153 12.76 -2.09 5.19
N ASN A 154 11.91 -2.29 6.18
CA ASN A 154 10.50 -1.94 6.10
C ASN A 154 10.27 -0.45 6.40
N GLY A 155 11.24 0.22 7.01
CA GLY A 155 11.10 1.62 7.43
C GLY A 155 10.00 1.83 8.47
N THR A 156 9.49 3.04 8.52
CA THR A 156 8.35 3.49 9.34
C THR A 156 7.55 4.49 8.52
N ILE A 157 6.27 4.69 8.81
CA ILE A 157 5.51 5.80 8.23
C ILE A 157 6.06 7.11 8.79
N PHE A 158 6.41 8.04 7.91
CA PHE A 158 6.99 9.32 8.32
C PHE A 158 6.36 10.51 7.60
N ALA A 159 6.31 11.64 8.31
CA ALA A 159 5.90 12.90 7.73
C ALA A 159 7.06 13.55 6.96
N ASP A 160 6.73 14.33 5.93
CA ASP A 160 7.70 15.16 5.23
C ASP A 160 8.46 16.03 6.24
N TYR A 161 9.80 16.10 6.11
CA TYR A 161 10.65 16.79 7.08
C TYR A 161 10.39 18.30 7.14
N GLU A 162 9.81 18.89 6.10
CA GLU A 162 9.41 20.29 6.06
C GLU A 162 7.99 20.56 6.56
N ASN A 163 7.20 19.49 6.87
CA ASN A 163 5.90 19.67 7.50
C ASN A 163 6.05 20.26 8.91
N GLU A 164 5.20 21.21 9.24
CA GLU A 164 5.17 21.81 10.57
C GLU A 164 4.11 21.14 11.44
N PHE A 165 4.52 20.71 12.66
CA PHE A 165 3.65 20.25 13.73
C PHE A 165 3.92 21.17 14.93
N LYS A 166 3.21 22.30 14.97
CA LYS A 166 3.44 23.31 16.03
C LYS A 166 2.65 22.98 17.28
N ASN A 167 3.22 23.37 18.42
CA ASN A 167 2.57 23.30 19.73
C ASN A 167 1.35 24.22 19.86
N THR A 168 1.02 25.01 18.85
CA THR A 168 -0.22 25.80 18.74
C THR A 168 -1.39 25.01 18.17
N GLY A 169 -1.18 23.73 17.80
CA GLY A 169 -2.14 22.95 17.01
C GLY A 169 -2.15 23.29 15.53
N GLU A 170 -1.25 24.17 15.09
CA GLU A 170 -1.09 24.49 13.66
C GLU A 170 -0.20 23.44 12.98
N THR A 171 -0.75 22.83 11.96
CA THR A 171 -0.03 21.97 11.02
C THR A 171 0.12 22.68 9.70
N SER A 172 1.05 22.26 8.86
CA SER A 172 1.08 22.69 7.45
C SER A 172 -0.29 22.56 6.80
N ALA A 173 -0.57 23.36 5.77
CA ALA A 173 -1.83 23.30 5.05
C ALA A 173 -2.00 21.97 4.29
N ASN A 174 -0.89 21.35 3.86
CA ASN A 174 -0.82 20.02 3.30
C ASN A 174 0.20 19.19 4.09
N THR A 175 -0.25 18.29 4.94
CA THR A 175 0.59 17.34 5.65
C THR A 175 0.83 16.13 4.76
N ILE A 176 2.07 15.80 4.47
CA ILE A 176 2.43 14.68 3.61
C ILE A 176 3.04 13.56 4.45
N LEU A 177 2.47 12.37 4.32
CA LEU A 177 2.97 11.16 4.95
C LEU A 177 3.45 10.18 3.90
N TYR A 178 4.66 9.66 4.12
CA TYR A 178 5.30 8.66 3.28
C TYR A 178 5.30 7.30 3.97
N GLY A 179 5.13 6.25 3.20
CA GLY A 179 5.24 4.88 3.68
C GLY A 179 5.60 3.94 2.54
N HIS A 180 6.35 2.89 2.85
CA HIS A 180 6.68 1.87 1.86
C HIS A 180 5.46 1.08 1.42
N ASN A 181 5.43 0.75 0.12
CA ASN A 181 4.57 -0.29 -0.42
C ASN A 181 5.35 -1.62 -0.39
N LEU A 182 5.09 -2.41 0.64
CA LEU A 182 5.78 -3.66 0.84
C LEU A 182 4.91 -4.83 0.36
N ARG A 183 5.51 -5.81 -0.30
CA ARG A 183 4.84 -7.08 -0.68
C ARG A 183 4.28 -7.86 0.52
N THR A 184 4.67 -7.47 1.72
CA THR A 184 4.25 -8.04 3.00
C THR A 184 2.94 -7.45 3.55
N GLU A 185 2.23 -6.65 2.74
CA GLU A 185 0.96 -6.00 3.12
C GLU A 185 1.07 -5.09 4.35
N ASN A 186 2.28 -4.51 4.60
CA ASN A 186 2.54 -3.57 5.69
C ASN A 186 2.54 -2.12 5.22
N PHE A 187 2.42 -1.22 6.19
CA PHE A 187 2.49 0.23 6.01
C PHE A 187 1.49 0.71 4.96
N PHE A 188 1.95 1.21 3.81
CA PHE A 188 1.08 1.71 2.75
C PHE A 188 0.78 0.68 1.64
N ALA A 189 1.07 -0.61 1.86
CA ALA A 189 0.68 -1.63 0.90
C ALA A 189 -0.84 -1.62 0.63
N GLU A 190 -1.68 -1.49 1.68
CA GLU A 190 -3.13 -1.42 1.51
C GLU A 190 -3.62 -0.07 0.94
N ILE A 191 -2.81 0.99 0.97
CA ILE A 191 -3.13 2.25 0.28
C ILE A 191 -3.20 2.02 -1.24
N THR A 192 -2.47 1.02 -1.77
CA THR A 192 -2.52 0.69 -3.19
C THR A 192 -3.88 0.15 -3.64
N GLU A 193 -4.70 -0.37 -2.72
CA GLU A 193 -6.07 -0.81 -3.01
C GLU A 193 -6.96 0.34 -3.50
N TYR A 194 -6.66 1.59 -3.10
CA TYR A 194 -7.37 2.75 -3.63
C TYR A 194 -7.11 2.96 -5.12
N ARG A 195 -6.00 2.43 -5.66
CA ARG A 195 -5.67 2.55 -7.08
C ARG A 195 -4.99 1.29 -7.59
N ARG A 196 -5.77 0.29 -7.97
CA ARG A 196 -5.35 -0.90 -8.70
C ARG A 196 -5.65 -0.78 -10.19
N VAL A 197 -5.18 -1.73 -10.97
CA VAL A 197 -5.53 -1.86 -12.39
C VAL A 197 -7.05 -1.95 -12.58
N ASP A 198 -7.74 -2.70 -11.70
CA ASP A 198 -9.21 -2.79 -11.66
C ASP A 198 -9.79 -1.60 -10.86
N LEU A 199 -10.04 -0.50 -11.56
CA LEU A 199 -10.57 0.72 -10.95
C LEU A 199 -11.99 0.58 -10.36
N ASP A 200 -12.77 -0.40 -10.76
CA ASP A 200 -14.09 -0.63 -10.17
C ASP A 200 -13.96 -1.24 -8.77
N LYS A 201 -12.99 -2.16 -8.58
CA LYS A 201 -12.65 -2.65 -7.24
C LYS A 201 -12.06 -1.54 -6.37
N SER A 202 -11.22 -0.69 -6.92
CA SER A 202 -10.68 0.46 -6.19
C SER A 202 -11.76 1.45 -5.78
N LEU A 203 -12.76 1.70 -6.63
CA LEU A 203 -13.91 2.53 -6.26
C LEU A 203 -14.72 1.91 -5.12
N GLU A 204 -14.96 0.60 -5.15
CA GLU A 204 -15.64 -0.10 -4.05
C GLU A 204 -14.82 -0.10 -2.76
N PHE A 205 -13.49 -0.16 -2.85
CA PHE A 205 -12.60 -0.01 -1.71
C PHE A 205 -12.69 1.41 -1.12
N LEU A 206 -12.62 2.44 -1.97
CA LEU A 206 -12.79 3.85 -1.55
C LEU A 206 -14.15 4.08 -0.85
N LYS A 207 -15.23 3.51 -1.37
CA LYS A 207 -16.57 3.61 -0.74
C LYS A 207 -16.62 3.00 0.65
N LYS A 208 -15.85 1.95 0.90
CA LYS A 208 -15.77 1.30 2.22
C LYS A 208 -14.86 2.03 3.20
N HIS A 209 -13.83 2.70 2.70
CA HIS A 209 -12.77 3.32 3.50
C HIS A 209 -12.53 4.79 3.09
N PRO A 210 -13.58 5.67 3.11
CA PRO A 210 -13.47 7.01 2.54
C PRO A 210 -12.89 8.06 3.48
N VAL A 211 -12.55 7.69 4.73
CA VAL A 211 -12.09 8.61 5.78
C VAL A 211 -10.79 8.09 6.37
N ILE A 212 -9.84 9.01 6.51
CA ILE A 212 -8.55 8.79 7.18
C ILE A 212 -8.60 9.52 8.52
N GLU A 213 -8.05 8.93 9.57
CA GLU A 213 -7.83 9.57 10.86
C GLU A 213 -6.34 9.76 11.08
N PHE A 214 -5.93 11.00 11.35
CA PHE A 214 -4.56 11.33 11.73
C PHE A 214 -4.58 12.23 12.95
N ASN A 215 -4.19 11.65 14.08
CA ASN A 215 -4.14 12.32 15.37
C ASN A 215 -2.69 12.68 15.68
N THR A 216 -2.41 13.97 15.84
CA THR A 216 -1.08 14.45 16.24
C THR A 216 -1.00 14.56 17.78
N LEU A 217 0.16 14.93 18.30
CA LEU A 217 0.28 15.25 19.74
C LEU A 217 -0.65 16.41 20.16
N TYR A 218 -1.06 17.26 19.21
CA TYR A 218 -1.78 18.50 19.49
C TYR A 218 -3.23 18.50 19.00
N GLU A 219 -3.67 17.52 18.23
CA GLU A 219 -4.95 17.54 17.57
C GLU A 219 -5.45 16.13 17.23
N LYS A 220 -6.76 15.91 17.34
CA LYS A 220 -7.45 14.76 16.76
C LYS A 220 -8.21 15.21 15.52
N ALA A 221 -7.93 14.58 14.38
CA ALA A 221 -8.51 15.02 13.12
C ALA A 221 -8.89 13.85 12.19
N LYS A 222 -10.01 14.02 11.50
CA LYS A 222 -10.46 13.15 10.42
C LYS A 222 -10.40 13.88 9.10
N TYR A 223 -10.15 13.12 8.04
CA TYR A 223 -9.95 13.65 6.71
C TYR A 223 -10.79 12.84 5.72
N LYS A 224 -11.57 13.52 4.89
CA LYS A 224 -12.39 12.93 3.82
C LYS A 224 -11.59 12.84 2.53
N ILE A 225 -11.42 11.65 1.98
CA ILE A 225 -10.70 11.44 0.73
C ILE A 225 -11.45 12.11 -0.41
N PHE A 226 -10.76 12.96 -1.18
CA PHE A 226 -11.32 13.60 -2.37
C PHE A 226 -10.53 13.31 -3.64
N SER A 227 -9.29 12.85 -3.52
CA SER A 227 -8.46 12.53 -4.67
C SER A 227 -7.65 11.27 -4.45
N VAL A 228 -7.59 10.43 -5.47
CA VAL A 228 -6.73 9.24 -5.57
C VAL A 228 -6.04 9.30 -6.92
N MET A 229 -4.71 9.42 -6.92
CA MET A 229 -3.93 9.70 -8.11
C MET A 229 -2.83 8.67 -8.33
N LEU A 230 -2.48 8.45 -9.58
CA LEU A 230 -1.24 7.81 -10.00
C LEU A 230 -0.32 8.91 -10.56
N ILE A 231 0.83 9.15 -9.91
CA ILE A 231 1.72 10.27 -10.21
C ILE A 231 3.07 9.73 -10.69
N ASN A 232 3.57 10.30 -11.82
CA ASN A 232 4.96 10.15 -12.21
C ASN A 232 5.83 11.16 -11.43
N THR A 233 7.06 10.77 -11.11
CA THR A 233 8.04 11.62 -10.43
C THR A 233 9.18 12.04 -11.35
N ARG A 234 9.17 11.57 -12.61
CA ARG A 234 10.22 11.84 -13.60
C ARG A 234 9.65 12.57 -14.80
N GLU A 235 10.31 13.65 -15.20
CA GLU A 235 9.93 14.46 -16.38
C GLU A 235 10.02 13.67 -17.69
N GLU A 236 10.86 12.63 -17.76
CA GLU A 236 10.95 11.73 -18.93
C GLU A 236 9.63 11.02 -19.26
N TYR A 237 8.73 10.89 -18.27
CA TYR A 237 7.39 10.31 -18.44
C TYR A 237 6.33 11.36 -18.77
N GLY A 238 6.67 12.63 -18.79
CA GLY A 238 5.80 13.75 -19.07
C GLY A 238 5.55 14.67 -17.86
N ASP A 239 4.49 15.46 -17.92
CA ASP A 239 4.15 16.48 -16.93
C ASP A 239 4.12 15.95 -15.50
N VAL A 240 4.94 16.55 -14.62
CA VAL A 240 5.09 16.15 -13.22
C VAL A 240 4.30 17.11 -12.34
N PHE A 241 3.37 16.59 -11.57
CA PHE A 241 2.73 17.34 -10.49
C PHE A 241 3.56 17.24 -9.22
N ASN A 242 4.36 18.29 -8.96
CA ASN A 242 5.24 18.35 -7.79
C ASN A 242 4.47 18.72 -6.51
N TYR A 243 3.52 17.86 -6.10
CA TYR A 243 2.74 18.05 -4.86
C TYR A 243 3.61 18.10 -3.59
N PRO A 244 4.80 17.43 -3.50
CA PRO A 244 5.61 17.52 -2.29
C PRO A 244 6.16 18.91 -2.01
N ALA A 245 6.32 19.76 -3.02
CA ALA A 245 6.76 21.14 -2.84
C ALA A 245 5.64 22.07 -2.30
N ILE A 246 4.40 21.59 -2.18
CA ILE A 246 3.24 22.40 -1.81
C ILE A 246 2.77 21.99 -0.41
N LEU A 247 3.43 22.50 0.62
CA LEU A 247 3.09 22.25 2.02
C LEU A 247 2.17 23.33 2.60
N ASN A 248 2.24 24.54 2.07
CA ASN A 248 1.39 25.65 2.45
C ASN A 248 0.96 26.41 1.19
N PHE A 249 -0.11 27.18 1.28
CA PHE A 249 -0.62 27.97 0.18
C PHE A 249 -0.39 29.45 0.46
N ALA A 250 0.46 30.10 -0.33
CA ALA A 250 0.75 31.52 -0.18
C ALA A 250 -0.50 32.39 -0.47
N ASN A 251 -1.41 31.89 -1.32
CA ASN A 251 -2.61 32.60 -1.72
C ASN A 251 -3.69 31.62 -2.24
N ARG A 252 -4.86 32.18 -2.59
CA ARG A 252 -6.00 31.42 -3.14
C ARG A 252 -5.67 30.75 -4.48
N ASP A 253 -4.81 31.35 -5.29
CA ASP A 253 -4.51 30.80 -6.62
C ASP A 253 -3.65 29.53 -6.51
N GLU A 254 -2.69 29.48 -5.59
CA GLU A 254 -1.95 28.24 -5.27
C GLU A 254 -2.86 27.17 -4.70
N PHE A 255 -3.78 27.53 -3.80
CA PHE A 255 -4.79 26.60 -3.29
C PHE A 255 -5.65 26.04 -4.42
N ASN A 256 -6.15 26.91 -5.31
CA ASN A 256 -6.96 26.49 -6.45
C ASN A 256 -6.15 25.61 -7.43
N TYR A 257 -4.89 25.95 -7.66
CA TYR A 257 -3.99 25.13 -8.47
C TYR A 257 -3.84 23.73 -7.87
N PHE A 258 -3.44 23.62 -6.60
CA PHE A 258 -3.25 22.33 -5.93
C PHE A 258 -4.53 21.49 -5.98
N THR A 259 -5.67 22.07 -5.59
CA THR A 259 -6.93 21.33 -5.51
C THR A 259 -7.46 20.93 -6.89
N SER A 260 -7.27 21.78 -7.91
CA SER A 260 -7.66 21.45 -9.29
C SER A 260 -6.79 20.36 -9.90
N GLU A 261 -5.46 20.39 -9.69
CA GLU A 261 -4.55 19.33 -10.14
C GLU A 261 -4.88 17.99 -9.45
N CYS A 262 -5.19 18.01 -8.15
CA CYS A 262 -5.65 16.82 -7.45
C CYS A 262 -6.94 16.25 -8.04
N LEU A 263 -7.94 17.09 -8.37
CA LEU A 263 -9.19 16.65 -8.96
C LEU A 263 -9.05 16.21 -10.42
N ASP A 264 -8.25 16.92 -11.21
CA ASP A 264 -8.01 16.59 -12.62
C ASP A 264 -7.29 15.23 -12.76
N ARG A 265 -6.39 14.92 -11.83
CA ARG A 265 -5.60 13.67 -11.81
C ARG A 265 -6.29 12.54 -11.04
N SER A 266 -7.35 12.82 -10.29
CA SER A 266 -8.02 11.80 -9.50
C SER A 266 -8.73 10.77 -10.38
N GLU A 267 -8.58 9.49 -10.02
CA GLU A 267 -9.32 8.39 -10.64
C GLU A 267 -10.80 8.39 -10.26
N PHE A 268 -11.17 9.10 -9.17
CA PHE A 268 -12.51 9.08 -8.63
C PHE A 268 -12.98 10.46 -8.20
N PHE A 269 -14.30 10.65 -8.19
CA PHE A 269 -14.97 11.82 -7.63
C PHE A 269 -15.81 11.42 -6.43
N THR A 270 -15.56 12.06 -5.28
CA THR A 270 -16.28 11.82 -4.02
C THR A 270 -17.25 12.95 -3.68
N GLY A 271 -17.18 14.08 -4.40
CA GLY A 271 -18.03 15.23 -4.15
C GLY A 271 -17.64 16.07 -2.93
N VAL A 272 -16.49 15.81 -2.32
CA VAL A 272 -15.94 16.66 -1.25
C VAL A 272 -15.64 18.05 -1.80
N ASP A 273 -16.15 19.09 -1.13
CA ASP A 273 -15.88 20.48 -1.45
C ASP A 273 -14.60 20.99 -0.79
N MET A 274 -13.94 21.98 -1.39
CA MET A 274 -12.76 22.63 -0.86
C MET A 274 -12.94 24.14 -0.77
N LYS A 275 -12.46 24.73 0.34
CA LYS A 275 -12.48 26.15 0.63
C LYS A 275 -11.08 26.64 0.96
N TYR A 276 -10.74 27.83 0.50
CA TYR A 276 -9.45 28.41 0.85
C TYR A 276 -9.29 28.51 2.38
N GLY A 277 -8.22 27.93 2.88
CA GLY A 277 -7.97 27.74 4.30
C GLY A 277 -8.22 26.31 4.81
N ASP A 278 -8.80 25.43 3.97
CA ASP A 278 -8.84 24.01 4.31
C ASP A 278 -7.44 23.42 4.40
N LYS A 279 -7.32 22.39 5.24
CA LYS A 279 -6.09 21.60 5.39
C LYS A 279 -6.24 20.23 4.75
N PHE A 280 -5.13 19.69 4.27
CA PHE A 280 -5.08 18.41 3.59
C PHE A 280 -4.11 17.44 4.28
N LEU A 281 -4.40 16.17 4.12
CA LEU A 281 -3.52 15.05 4.42
C LEU A 281 -3.26 14.30 3.12
N THR A 282 -1.99 14.17 2.75
CA THR A 282 -1.54 13.46 1.55
C THR A 282 -0.78 12.21 1.97
N LEU A 283 -1.27 11.04 1.59
CA LEU A 283 -0.56 9.76 1.74
C LEU A 283 0.11 9.43 0.42
N SER A 284 1.41 9.14 0.46
CA SER A 284 2.22 8.86 -0.73
C SER A 284 3.01 7.57 -0.59
N THR A 285 2.87 6.65 -1.56
CA THR A 285 3.59 5.38 -1.59
C THR A 285 4.06 5.02 -2.99
N CYS A 286 5.05 4.10 -3.08
CA CYS A 286 5.54 3.63 -4.36
C CYS A 286 4.51 2.78 -5.11
N GLU A 287 4.51 2.88 -6.43
CA GLU A 287 3.72 2.05 -7.34
C GLU A 287 4.63 1.12 -8.13
N PHE A 288 4.25 -0.16 -8.23
CA PHE A 288 5.04 -1.19 -8.93
C PHE A 288 4.26 -1.92 -10.04
N GLU A 289 2.93 -1.77 -10.09
CA GLU A 289 2.10 -2.50 -11.06
C GLU A 289 2.25 -1.97 -12.50
N VAL A 290 2.58 -0.68 -12.63
CA VAL A 290 2.71 0.00 -13.92
C VAL A 290 3.98 -0.37 -14.67
N GLY A 291 4.97 -0.93 -13.96
CA GLY A 291 6.27 -1.26 -14.53
C GLY A 291 7.15 -0.05 -14.89
N LEU A 292 6.75 1.15 -14.48
CA LEU A 292 7.53 2.38 -14.59
C LEU A 292 8.25 2.64 -13.26
N TYR A 293 9.46 3.16 -13.34
CA TYR A 293 10.23 3.52 -12.14
C TYR A 293 9.68 4.80 -11.51
N ASP A 294 9.68 4.83 -10.17
CA ASP A 294 9.37 6.01 -9.38
C ASP A 294 7.95 6.57 -9.55
N MET A 295 7.00 5.71 -9.88
CA MET A 295 5.58 6.07 -9.81
C MET A 295 5.11 6.09 -8.36
N ARG A 296 4.10 6.93 -8.07
CA ARG A 296 3.49 7.04 -6.74
C ARG A 296 1.97 6.90 -6.84
N ILE A 297 1.40 6.13 -5.92
CA ILE A 297 -0.02 6.27 -5.58
C ILE A 297 -0.11 7.35 -4.50
N VAL A 298 -0.94 8.33 -4.75
CA VAL A 298 -1.16 9.48 -3.87
C VAL A 298 -2.64 9.59 -3.54
N VAL A 299 -2.95 9.53 -2.25
CA VAL A 299 -4.31 9.71 -1.72
C VAL A 299 -4.34 11.03 -0.98
N VAL A 300 -5.23 11.95 -1.39
CA VAL A 300 -5.38 13.26 -0.76
C VAL A 300 -6.74 13.37 -0.12
N ALA A 301 -6.75 13.77 1.15
CA ALA A 301 -7.96 13.92 1.94
C ALA A 301 -8.03 15.32 2.56
N ARG A 302 -9.23 15.93 2.55
CA ARG A 302 -9.50 17.20 3.18
C ARG A 302 -9.88 17.01 4.65
N LYS A 303 -9.29 17.78 5.54
CA LYS A 303 -9.66 17.81 6.96
C LYS A 303 -11.13 18.14 7.12
N VAL A 304 -11.81 17.39 7.97
CA VAL A 304 -13.20 17.68 8.36
C VAL A 304 -13.21 19.02 9.12
N ARG A 305 -14.10 19.92 8.71
CA ARG A 305 -14.25 21.25 9.31
C ARG A 305 -15.04 21.16 10.60
N ASP A 306 -14.92 22.18 11.44
CA ASP A 306 -15.73 22.29 12.65
C ASP A 306 -17.22 22.33 12.29
N GLY A 307 -18.01 21.51 12.97
CA GLY A 307 -19.45 21.37 12.74
C GLY A 307 -19.84 20.55 11.50
N GLU A 308 -18.85 20.07 10.70
CA GLU A 308 -19.10 19.11 9.62
C GLU A 308 -19.16 17.68 10.19
N SER A 309 -20.04 16.84 9.61
CA SER A 309 -20.01 15.40 9.92
C SER A 309 -18.64 14.79 9.57
N ASP A 310 -18.11 13.96 10.44
CA ASP A 310 -16.83 13.26 10.27
C ASP A 310 -16.93 12.00 9.37
N SER A 311 -18.12 11.72 8.85
CA SER A 311 -18.42 10.60 7.96
C SER A 311 -19.20 11.06 6.73
N PHE A 312 -19.34 10.18 5.77
CA PHE A 312 -20.22 10.36 4.63
C PHE A 312 -21.57 9.69 4.90
N THR A 313 -22.65 10.24 4.37
CA THR A 313 -23.95 9.56 4.31
C THR A 313 -23.93 8.46 3.24
N ASP A 314 -24.88 7.52 3.32
CA ASP A 314 -25.01 6.47 2.31
C ASP A 314 -25.26 7.04 0.90
N GLU A 315 -26.00 8.16 0.79
CA GLU A 315 -26.28 8.85 -0.46
C GLU A 315 -25.01 9.47 -1.04
N GLN A 316 -24.16 10.07 -0.20
CA GLN A 316 -22.86 10.59 -0.62
C GLN A 316 -21.96 9.46 -1.12
N ILE A 317 -21.85 8.35 -0.37
CA ILE A 317 -21.05 7.19 -0.78
C ILE A 317 -21.53 6.60 -2.11
N LYS A 318 -22.88 6.48 -2.29
CA LYS A 318 -23.47 6.02 -3.56
C LYS A 318 -23.17 6.95 -4.74
N SER A 319 -22.94 8.24 -4.48
CA SER A 319 -22.61 9.23 -5.50
C SER A 319 -21.15 9.17 -5.97
N PHE A 320 -20.26 8.45 -5.26
CA PHE A 320 -18.86 8.26 -5.67
C PHE A 320 -18.82 7.57 -7.03
N LYS A 321 -18.02 8.09 -7.93
CA LYS A 321 -17.93 7.61 -9.29
C LYS A 321 -16.52 7.72 -9.86
N ARG A 322 -16.25 6.95 -10.90
CA ARG A 322 -14.99 7.07 -11.66
C ARG A 322 -14.92 8.42 -12.36
N ASN A 323 -13.71 8.96 -12.43
CA ASN A 323 -13.40 10.02 -13.37
C ASN A 323 -13.36 9.40 -14.78
N PRO A 324 -14.13 9.88 -15.76
CA PRO A 324 -14.13 9.32 -17.10
C PRO A 324 -12.82 9.59 -17.87
N ASP A 325 -12.05 10.60 -17.44
CA ASP A 325 -10.81 11.00 -18.10
C ASP A 325 -9.86 11.73 -17.13
N THR A 326 -8.93 10.99 -16.53
CA THR A 326 -7.95 11.56 -15.61
C THR A 326 -6.82 12.26 -16.35
N LYS A 327 -6.37 13.42 -15.85
CA LYS A 327 -5.15 14.09 -16.33
C LYS A 327 -3.92 13.31 -15.88
N GLN A 328 -3.35 12.53 -16.77
CA GLN A 328 -2.15 11.73 -16.51
C GLN A 328 -1.01 12.14 -17.44
N CYS A 329 0.23 11.86 -17.06
CA CYS A 329 1.35 12.06 -17.98
C CYS A 329 1.22 11.17 -19.23
N ARG A 330 1.92 11.54 -20.30
CA ARG A 330 1.83 10.86 -21.61
C ARG A 330 2.01 9.35 -21.48
N THR A 331 3.04 8.90 -20.79
CA THR A 331 3.34 7.47 -20.67
C THR A 331 2.26 6.69 -19.90
N ILE A 332 1.69 7.25 -18.85
CA ILE A 332 0.55 6.64 -18.15
C ILE A 332 -0.66 6.55 -19.09
N ARG A 333 -0.93 7.60 -19.86
CA ARG A 333 -2.03 7.60 -20.81
C ARG A 333 -1.85 6.56 -21.92
N GLU A 334 -0.64 6.41 -22.44
CA GLU A 334 -0.31 5.36 -23.40
C GLU A 334 -0.55 3.95 -22.85
N LEU A 335 -0.21 3.69 -21.60
CA LEU A 335 -0.35 2.39 -20.96
C LEU A 335 -1.78 2.05 -20.53
N TYR A 336 -2.50 3.01 -19.93
CA TYR A 336 -3.82 2.76 -19.32
C TYR A 336 -4.99 3.32 -20.09
N TYR A 337 -4.78 4.39 -20.90
CA TYR A 337 -5.83 5.10 -21.63
C TYR A 337 -5.68 4.96 -23.15
N TYR A 338 -4.86 4.02 -23.62
CA TYR A 338 -4.67 3.73 -25.04
C TYR A 338 -4.24 4.95 -25.86
N GLY A 339 -3.34 5.76 -25.35
CA GLY A 339 -2.80 6.94 -26.02
C GLY A 339 -3.79 8.10 -26.20
N LYS A 340 -4.97 8.06 -25.58
CA LYS A 340 -5.94 9.15 -25.67
C LYS A 340 -5.39 10.40 -24.95
N GLU A 341 -5.53 11.54 -25.61
CA GLU A 341 -5.25 12.82 -24.97
C GLU A 341 -6.31 13.12 -23.90
N TRP A 342 -5.92 13.92 -22.88
CA TRP A 342 -6.85 14.36 -21.88
C TRP A 342 -7.87 15.33 -22.49
N SER A 343 -9.15 15.03 -22.38
CA SER A 343 -10.21 15.79 -23.04
C SER A 343 -10.80 16.92 -22.18
N GLY A 344 -10.41 17.01 -20.90
CA GLY A 344 -10.81 18.12 -20.03
C GLY A 344 -11.31 17.71 -18.65
N ARG A 345 -11.78 18.69 -17.92
CA ARG A 345 -12.26 18.57 -16.54
C ARG A 345 -13.66 18.03 -16.46
N TYR A 346 -13.87 17.04 -15.60
CA TYR A 346 -15.17 16.40 -15.37
C TYR A 346 -15.70 16.61 -13.94
N TRP A 347 -14.90 17.20 -13.04
CA TRP A 347 -15.37 17.56 -11.71
C TRP A 347 -16.21 18.85 -11.73
N ASN A 348 -17.09 19.01 -10.73
CA ASN A 348 -17.92 20.20 -10.61
C ASN A 348 -17.08 21.39 -10.08
N PRO A 349 -16.93 22.49 -10.84
CA PRO A 349 -16.19 23.67 -10.38
C PRO A 349 -16.66 24.24 -9.04
N ALA A 350 -17.93 24.03 -8.66
CA ALA A 350 -18.46 24.44 -7.37
C ALA A 350 -17.86 23.69 -6.17
N TRP A 351 -17.11 22.61 -6.39
CA TRP A 351 -16.41 21.91 -5.32
C TRP A 351 -15.21 22.71 -4.77
N ILE A 352 -14.66 23.64 -5.55
CA ILE A 352 -13.62 24.57 -5.09
C ILE A 352 -14.24 25.95 -4.95
N GLU A 353 -14.31 26.49 -3.73
CA GLU A 353 -14.90 27.80 -3.47
C GLU A 353 -14.14 28.91 -4.22
N GLY A 354 -14.88 29.67 -5.03
CA GLY A 354 -14.31 30.79 -5.80
C GLY A 354 -13.45 30.35 -6.99
N PHE A 355 -13.51 29.08 -7.42
CA PHE A 355 -12.84 28.64 -8.65
C PHE A 355 -13.47 29.30 -9.87
N LYS A 356 -12.67 30.04 -10.65
CA LYS A 356 -13.08 30.62 -11.92
C LYS A 356 -12.68 29.71 -13.06
N LYS A 357 -13.65 29.33 -13.89
CA LYS A 357 -13.44 28.42 -15.04
C LYS A 357 -12.39 28.94 -16.04
N ASP A 358 -12.17 30.27 -16.07
CA ASP A 358 -11.27 30.97 -16.97
C ASP A 358 -9.93 31.34 -16.33
N SER A 359 -9.65 30.90 -15.09
CA SER A 359 -8.30 31.00 -14.54
C SER A 359 -7.41 30.03 -15.31
N SER A 360 -7.01 30.45 -16.49
CA SER A 360 -5.98 29.82 -17.29
C SER A 360 -4.67 29.91 -16.53
N PHE A 361 -4.35 28.96 -15.68
CA PHE A 361 -2.97 28.60 -15.44
C PHE A 361 -2.47 28.06 -16.79
N LYS A 362 -1.99 28.94 -17.63
CA LYS A 362 -1.09 28.55 -18.70
C LYS A 362 0.12 28.03 -17.99
N THR A 363 0.31 26.72 -17.97
CA THR A 363 1.64 26.17 -17.91
C THR A 363 2.40 26.88 -19.02
N GLU A 364 3.35 27.73 -18.68
CA GLU A 364 4.34 28.16 -19.64
C GLU A 364 5.00 26.88 -20.12
N SER A 365 4.58 26.40 -21.29
CA SER A 365 5.37 25.48 -22.06
C SER A 365 6.64 26.24 -22.38
N SER A 366 7.72 25.87 -21.74
CA SER A 366 9.07 26.21 -22.20
C SER A 366 9.16 25.75 -23.66
N ASP A 367 9.13 26.70 -24.59
CA ASP A 367 9.60 26.51 -25.94
C ASP A 367 11.05 26.00 -25.96
#